data_0aa70e5def7dedeeee86fc8ad7a1a192
#
_entry.id   0aa70e5def7dedeeee86fc8ad7a1a192
#
_cell.length_a   1.000
_cell.length_b   1.000
_cell.length_c   1.000
_cell.angle_alpha   90.00
_cell.angle_beta   90.00
_cell.angle_gamma   90.00
#
_symmetry.space_group_name_H-M   'P 1'
#
loop_
_entity.id
_entity.type
_entity.pdbx_description
1 polymer ?
#
loop_
_entity_poly.entity_id
_entity_poly.type
_entity_poly.pdbx_seq_one_letter_code
_entity_poly.pdbx_strand_id
1 'polypeptide(L)'
;YSLQNDLKTRLDEYLQKAREMKEEPMIPFELDVKDSVFMADRHYISVRLAVYTLTGGANGLTEYYAVNYSLKDKKFLRPESILNYDRSAEIDKQIQRNFKNPENCFSEVPTLANVTTVNFSGGDICFTYNPLVLGAHYCGAAEISVPRMLLKGDLLLK
;
A
#
# COMPACT_ATOMS: atom_id res chain seq x y z
N TYR A 1 -13.99 7.12 3.66
CA TYR A 1 -12.92 6.12 3.54
C TYR A 1 -12.75 5.50 4.91
N SER A 2 -13.03 4.25 5.04
CA SER A 2 -12.95 3.59 6.33
C SER A 2 -12.03 2.37 6.23
N LEU A 3 -10.72 2.60 6.40
CA LEU A 3 -9.75 1.53 6.62
C LEU A 3 -10.24 0.58 7.73
N GLN A 4 -10.86 1.13 8.77
CA GLN A 4 -11.45 0.35 9.85
C GLN A 4 -12.54 -0.60 9.35
N ASN A 5 -13.39 -0.16 8.41
CA ASN A 5 -14.41 -1.02 7.82
C ASN A 5 -13.78 -2.09 6.93
N ASP A 6 -12.78 -1.73 6.13
CA ASP A 6 -12.08 -2.69 5.27
C ASP A 6 -11.37 -3.78 6.10
N LEU A 7 -10.67 -3.38 7.17
CA LEU A 7 -10.02 -4.32 8.08
C LEU A 7 -11.04 -5.18 8.84
N LYS A 8 -12.17 -4.59 9.24
CA LYS A 8 -13.25 -5.34 9.89
C LYS A 8 -13.87 -6.36 8.93
N THR A 9 -14.17 -5.97 7.71
CA THR A 9 -14.71 -6.88 6.67
C THR A 9 -13.77 -8.08 6.46
N ARG A 10 -12.46 -7.83 6.34
CA ARG A 10 -11.46 -8.90 6.18
C ARG A 10 -11.38 -9.82 7.39
N LEU A 11 -11.44 -9.24 8.58
CA LEU A 11 -11.48 -10.04 9.82
C LEU A 11 -12.73 -10.92 9.87
N ASP A 12 -13.89 -10.36 9.52
CA ASP A 12 -15.16 -11.11 9.51
C ASP A 12 -15.12 -12.24 8.47
N GLU A 13 -14.61 -11.98 7.26
CA GLU A 13 -14.39 -13.01 6.21
C GLU A 13 -13.42 -14.10 6.67
N TYR A 14 -12.31 -13.72 7.31
CA TYR A 14 -11.36 -14.65 7.88
C TYR A 14 -12.01 -15.55 8.94
N LEU A 15 -12.75 -14.95 9.87
CA LEU A 15 -13.43 -15.69 10.95
C LEU A 15 -14.54 -16.60 10.41
N GLN A 16 -15.25 -16.17 9.36
CA GLN A 16 -16.27 -16.99 8.70
C GLN A 16 -15.63 -18.21 8.05
N LYS A 17 -14.59 -18.03 7.24
CA LYS A 17 -13.85 -19.15 6.63
C LYS A 17 -13.30 -20.12 7.67
N ALA A 18 -12.71 -19.60 8.76
CA ALA A 18 -12.20 -20.41 9.84
C ALA A 18 -13.30 -21.24 10.55
N ARG A 19 -14.54 -20.71 10.63
CA ARG A 19 -15.69 -21.45 11.18
C ARG A 19 -16.23 -22.52 10.24
N GLU A 20 -16.23 -22.27 8.94
CA GLU A 20 -16.69 -23.19 7.90
C GLU A 20 -15.78 -24.43 7.80
N MET A 21 -14.48 -24.27 8.10
CA MET A 21 -13.47 -25.33 8.03
C MET A 21 -13.28 -26.10 9.36
N LYS A 22 -14.34 -26.23 10.17
CA LYS A 22 -14.29 -26.89 11.50
C LYS A 22 -13.83 -28.35 11.50
N GLU A 23 -13.84 -29.01 10.35
CA GLU A 23 -13.44 -30.40 10.22
C GLU A 23 -12.02 -30.52 9.66
N GLU A 24 -11.02 -30.32 10.52
CA GLU A 24 -9.57 -30.49 10.29
C GLU A 24 -8.97 -29.57 9.21
N PRO A 25 -8.55 -28.36 9.56
CA PRO A 25 -7.70 -27.59 8.67
C PRO A 25 -6.33 -28.27 8.54
N MET A 26 -6.04 -28.87 7.39
CA MET A 26 -4.71 -29.39 7.08
C MET A 26 -3.67 -28.24 6.99
N ILE A 27 -4.13 -27.00 6.91
CA ILE A 27 -3.31 -25.80 6.80
C ILE A 27 -3.80 -24.78 7.83
N PRO A 28 -2.92 -24.20 8.66
CA PRO A 28 -3.30 -23.21 9.65
C PRO A 28 -3.85 -21.94 9.02
N PHE A 29 -4.85 -21.34 9.66
CA PHE A 29 -5.26 -19.97 9.36
C PHE A 29 -4.32 -19.01 10.08
N GLU A 30 -3.84 -17.98 9.37
CA GLU A 30 -2.97 -16.98 9.94
C GLU A 30 -3.41 -15.58 9.51
N LEU A 31 -3.45 -14.66 10.45
CA LEU A 31 -3.64 -13.23 10.24
C LEU A 31 -2.56 -12.48 11.02
N ASP A 32 -1.66 -11.80 10.32
CA ASP A 32 -0.62 -10.96 10.91
C ASP A 32 -0.73 -9.54 10.37
N VAL A 33 -0.65 -8.55 11.27
CA VAL A 33 -0.70 -7.14 10.91
C VAL A 33 0.54 -6.44 11.46
N LYS A 34 1.31 -5.85 10.56
CA LYS A 34 2.51 -5.05 10.90
C LYS A 34 2.34 -3.63 10.41
N ASP A 35 2.83 -2.67 11.19
CA ASP A 35 2.87 -1.28 10.80
C ASP A 35 4.29 -0.81 10.44
N SER A 36 4.34 0.23 9.61
CA SER A 36 5.56 0.96 9.28
C SER A 36 5.25 2.46 9.29
N VAL A 37 5.92 3.21 10.14
CA VAL A 37 5.74 4.66 10.26
C VAL A 37 6.69 5.36 9.30
N PHE A 38 6.17 6.06 8.30
CA PHE A 38 6.92 6.88 7.34
C PHE A 38 7.12 8.30 7.83
N MET A 39 6.09 8.85 8.48
CA MET A 39 6.12 10.17 9.07
C MET A 39 5.22 10.23 10.32
N ALA A 40 5.72 10.86 11.36
CA ALA A 40 4.93 11.25 12.53
C ALA A 40 5.54 12.54 13.09
N ASP A 41 4.98 13.68 12.68
CA ASP A 41 5.39 14.99 13.15
C ASP A 41 4.20 15.83 13.62
N ARG A 42 4.41 17.12 13.86
CA ARG A 42 3.34 18.03 14.31
C ARG A 42 2.29 18.36 13.25
N HIS A 43 2.51 17.98 11.99
CA HIS A 43 1.65 18.32 10.86
C HIS A 43 0.97 17.09 10.28
N TYR A 44 1.70 15.98 10.19
CA TYR A 44 1.26 14.80 9.46
C TYR A 44 1.59 13.49 10.17
N ILE A 45 0.75 12.52 9.93
CA ILE A 45 1.02 11.11 10.22
C ILE A 45 0.89 10.35 8.90
N SER A 46 1.90 9.53 8.57
CA SER A 46 1.86 8.58 7.44
C SER A 46 2.33 7.23 7.91
N VAL A 47 1.43 6.25 7.91
CA VAL A 47 1.66 4.87 8.35
C VAL A 47 1.19 3.94 7.25
N ARG A 48 1.92 2.84 7.06
CA ARG A 48 1.50 1.72 6.21
C ARG A 48 1.26 0.50 7.07
N LEU A 49 0.15 -0.18 6.83
CA LEU A 49 -0.13 -1.50 7.41
C LEU A 49 0.15 -2.56 6.36
N ALA A 50 0.88 -3.60 6.74
CA ALA A 50 1.03 -4.84 6.00
C ALA A 50 0.13 -5.89 6.67
N VAL A 51 -0.86 -6.38 5.95
CA VAL A 51 -1.82 -7.37 6.42
C VAL A 51 -1.56 -8.68 5.69
N TYR A 52 -0.96 -9.63 6.38
CA TYR A 52 -0.78 -10.98 5.88
C TYR A 52 -1.98 -11.84 6.26
N THR A 53 -2.49 -12.59 5.30
CA THR A 53 -3.58 -13.54 5.50
C THR A 53 -3.24 -14.89 4.87
N LEU A 54 -3.45 -15.98 5.62
CA LEU A 54 -3.45 -17.34 5.12
C LEU A 54 -4.79 -17.98 5.51
N THR A 55 -5.59 -18.37 4.52
CA THR A 55 -6.96 -18.87 4.75
C THR A 55 -7.16 -20.25 4.12
N GLY A 56 -6.31 -21.21 4.48
CA GLY A 56 -6.44 -22.59 4.02
C GLY A 56 -5.88 -22.89 2.62
N GLY A 57 -5.24 -21.93 1.97
CA GLY A 57 -4.53 -22.13 0.69
C GLY A 57 -3.06 -22.52 0.91
N ALA A 58 -2.37 -22.86 -0.18
CA ALA A 58 -0.94 -23.17 -0.15
C ALA A 58 -0.06 -21.96 0.14
N ASN A 59 -0.53 -20.74 -0.15
CA ASN A 59 0.22 -19.50 -0.01
C ASN A 59 -0.64 -18.42 0.65
N GLY A 60 -0.06 -17.69 1.61
CA GLY A 60 -0.65 -16.48 2.15
C GLY A 60 -0.44 -15.28 1.22
N LEU A 61 -1.19 -14.21 1.46
CA LEU A 61 -1.11 -12.96 0.73
C LEU A 61 -0.86 -11.81 1.71
N THR A 62 0.11 -10.96 1.39
CA THR A 62 0.31 -9.69 2.13
C THR A 62 -0.24 -8.55 1.30
N GLU A 63 -1.17 -7.79 1.87
CA GLU A 63 -1.70 -6.58 1.26
C GLU A 63 -1.33 -5.35 2.10
N TYR A 64 -1.10 -4.24 1.42
CA TYR A 64 -0.66 -3.00 2.06
C TYR A 64 -1.77 -1.95 2.04
N TYR A 65 -1.89 -1.22 3.15
CA TYR A 65 -2.86 -0.14 3.35
C TYR A 65 -2.14 1.09 3.88
N ALA A 66 -2.45 2.27 3.35
CA ALA A 66 -1.90 3.52 3.84
C ALA A 66 -2.90 4.25 4.73
N VAL A 67 -2.41 4.76 5.84
CA VAL A 67 -3.11 5.71 6.71
C VAL A 67 -2.31 7.00 6.70
N ASN A 68 -2.82 8.01 6.01
CA ASN A 68 -2.25 9.35 5.97
C ASN A 68 -3.22 10.32 6.63
N TYR A 69 -2.74 11.15 7.52
CA TYR A 69 -3.58 12.07 8.29
C TYR A 69 -2.92 13.45 8.42
N SER A 70 -3.69 14.51 8.16
CA SER A 70 -3.30 15.89 8.44
C SER A 70 -3.78 16.29 9.85
N LEU A 71 -2.84 16.54 10.76
CA LEU A 71 -3.14 17.02 12.12
C LEU A 71 -3.71 18.44 12.10
N LYS A 72 -3.25 19.27 11.18
CA LYS A 72 -3.74 20.63 10.98
C LYS A 72 -5.20 20.65 10.53
N ASP A 73 -5.50 19.88 9.47
CA ASP A 73 -6.84 19.88 8.86
C ASP A 73 -7.79 18.88 9.52
N LYS A 74 -7.25 18.05 10.45
CA LYS A 74 -7.98 17.01 11.18
C LYS A 74 -8.72 16.04 10.26
N LYS A 75 -8.06 15.62 9.18
CA LYS A 75 -8.66 14.73 8.16
C LYS A 75 -7.67 13.70 7.62
N PHE A 76 -8.21 12.58 7.17
CA PHE A 76 -7.45 11.62 6.39
C PHE A 76 -7.13 12.18 5.01
N LEU A 77 -5.92 11.88 4.54
CA LEU A 77 -5.43 12.27 3.23
C LEU A 77 -5.52 11.07 2.28
N ARG A 78 -6.18 11.26 1.16
CA ARG A 78 -6.16 10.33 0.03
C ARG A 78 -4.98 10.66 -0.89
N PRO A 79 -4.57 9.76 -1.78
CA PRO A 79 -3.50 10.05 -2.75
C PRO A 79 -3.70 11.36 -3.50
N GLU A 80 -4.94 11.70 -3.91
CA GLU A 80 -5.30 12.94 -4.61
C GLU A 80 -5.17 14.20 -3.73
N SER A 81 -5.06 14.04 -2.43
CA SER A 81 -4.77 15.13 -1.48
C SER A 81 -3.26 15.30 -1.25
N ILE A 82 -2.45 14.32 -1.67
CA ILE A 82 -1.00 14.29 -1.54
C ILE A 82 -0.34 14.71 -2.84
N LEU A 83 -0.87 14.23 -3.98
CA LEU A 83 -0.32 14.36 -5.32
C LEU A 83 -1.30 15.07 -6.26
N ASN A 84 -0.77 15.88 -7.15
CA ASN A 84 -1.56 16.52 -8.21
C ASN A 84 -1.80 15.54 -9.37
N TYR A 85 -2.97 14.93 -9.41
CA TYR A 85 -3.35 13.95 -10.44
C TYR A 85 -3.49 14.53 -11.84
N ASP A 86 -3.67 15.86 -11.99
CA ASP A 86 -3.65 16.53 -13.30
C ASP A 86 -2.26 16.45 -13.95
N ARG A 87 -1.24 16.11 -13.16
CA ARG A 87 0.14 15.94 -13.58
C ARG A 87 0.61 14.48 -13.50
N SER A 88 -0.32 13.55 -13.62
CA SER A 88 -0.03 12.11 -13.52
C SER A 88 1.10 11.64 -14.44
N ALA A 89 1.18 12.17 -15.66
CA ALA A 89 2.24 11.81 -16.62
C ALA A 89 3.66 12.16 -16.13
N GLU A 90 3.84 13.26 -15.41
CA GLU A 90 5.11 13.66 -14.81
C GLU A 90 5.44 12.77 -13.62
N ILE A 91 4.43 12.48 -12.78
CA ILE A 91 4.57 11.60 -11.64
C ILE A 91 4.95 10.19 -12.11
N ASP A 92 4.27 9.67 -13.13
CA ASP A 92 4.55 8.34 -13.71
C ASP A 92 5.99 8.24 -14.22
N LYS A 93 6.52 9.27 -14.86
CA LYS A 93 7.93 9.31 -15.26
C LYS A 93 8.89 9.17 -14.09
N GLN A 94 8.58 9.80 -12.95
CA GLN A 94 9.41 9.69 -11.75
C GLN A 94 9.27 8.31 -11.10
N ILE A 95 8.07 7.76 -11.03
CA ILE A 95 7.83 6.39 -10.56
C ILE A 95 8.66 5.41 -11.38
N GLN A 96 8.54 5.46 -12.72
CA GLN A 96 9.21 4.54 -13.64
C GLN A 96 10.73 4.67 -13.62
N ARG A 97 11.28 5.89 -13.46
CA ARG A 97 12.73 6.12 -13.34
C ARG A 97 13.31 5.54 -12.05
N ASN A 98 12.53 5.48 -10.98
CA ASN A 98 12.94 4.95 -9.70
C ASN A 98 12.56 3.47 -9.51
N PHE A 99 11.79 2.92 -10.44
CA PHE A 99 11.40 1.51 -10.42
C PHE A 99 12.58 0.61 -10.72
N LYS A 100 12.76 -0.39 -9.86
CA LYS A 100 13.73 -1.45 -10.04
C LYS A 100 12.96 -2.76 -10.26
N ASN A 101 13.24 -3.42 -11.35
CA ASN A 101 12.65 -4.71 -11.68
C ASN A 101 13.75 -5.80 -11.70
N PRO A 102 14.19 -6.26 -10.51
CA PRO A 102 15.19 -7.32 -10.44
C PRO A 102 14.64 -8.58 -11.10
N GLU A 103 15.49 -9.26 -11.83
CA GLU A 103 15.16 -10.54 -12.50
C GLU A 103 13.95 -10.44 -13.47
N ASN A 104 13.54 -9.24 -13.87
CA ASN A 104 12.37 -9.02 -14.73
C ASN A 104 11.09 -9.66 -14.18
N CYS A 105 10.92 -9.68 -12.87
CA CYS A 105 9.80 -10.34 -12.21
C CYS A 105 8.47 -9.65 -12.49
N PHE A 106 8.47 -8.32 -12.60
CA PHE A 106 7.26 -7.54 -12.85
C PHE A 106 7.06 -7.34 -14.35
N SER A 107 5.88 -7.71 -14.85
CA SER A 107 5.48 -7.60 -16.26
C SER A 107 4.77 -6.31 -16.61
N GLU A 108 4.12 -5.67 -15.59
CA GLU A 108 3.37 -4.43 -15.77
C GLU A 108 4.21 -3.22 -15.39
N VAL A 109 3.89 -2.09 -16.02
CA VAL A 109 4.56 -0.81 -15.78
C VAL A 109 3.88 -0.09 -14.59
N PRO A 110 4.64 0.34 -13.56
CA PRO A 110 4.07 1.08 -12.46
C PRO A 110 3.66 2.49 -12.90
N THR A 111 2.44 2.86 -12.52
CA THR A 111 1.86 4.19 -12.77
C THR A 111 1.07 4.65 -11.54
N LEU A 112 0.72 5.93 -11.50
CA LEU A 112 -0.17 6.47 -10.47
C LEU A 112 -1.58 5.86 -10.55
N ALA A 113 -1.99 5.42 -11.73
CA ALA A 113 -3.31 4.83 -11.96
C ALA A 113 -3.47 3.43 -11.34
N ASN A 114 -2.38 2.65 -11.27
CA ASN A 114 -2.39 1.30 -10.68
C ASN A 114 -1.72 1.22 -9.30
N VAL A 115 -1.33 2.36 -8.70
CA VAL A 115 -0.78 2.39 -7.34
C VAL A 115 -1.81 1.92 -6.31
N THR A 116 -1.38 1.07 -5.39
CA THR A 116 -2.25 0.61 -4.31
C THR A 116 -2.24 1.57 -3.13
N THR A 117 -1.06 1.97 -2.66
CA THR A 117 -0.93 2.91 -1.56
C THR A 117 0.15 3.94 -1.81
N VAL A 118 -0.05 5.13 -1.26
CA VAL A 118 0.93 6.22 -1.24
C VAL A 118 1.20 6.59 0.21
N ASN A 119 2.46 6.51 0.63
CA ASN A 119 2.94 7.02 1.90
C ASN A 119 3.99 8.11 1.66
N PHE A 120 4.28 8.92 2.67
CA PHE A 120 5.27 9.98 2.55
C PHE A 120 6.09 10.15 3.82
N SER A 121 7.34 10.48 3.63
CA SER A 121 8.30 10.86 4.68
C SER A 121 8.77 12.30 4.50
N GLY A 122 9.71 12.75 5.30
CA GLY A 122 10.36 14.05 5.10
C GLY A 122 11.14 14.15 3.78
N GLY A 123 11.67 13.03 3.28
CA GLY A 123 12.52 12.97 2.09
C GLY A 123 11.84 12.41 0.84
N ASP A 124 10.94 11.46 1.00
CA ASP A 124 10.45 10.64 -0.10
C ASP A 124 8.92 10.51 -0.10
N ILE A 125 8.39 10.21 -1.29
CA ILE A 125 7.06 9.63 -1.49
C ILE A 125 7.26 8.15 -1.83
N CYS A 126 6.60 7.26 -1.09
CA CYS A 126 6.64 5.82 -1.31
C CYS A 126 5.35 5.37 -1.99
N PHE A 127 5.48 4.80 -3.17
CA PHE A 127 4.42 4.17 -3.95
C PHE A 127 4.50 2.67 -3.74
N THR A 128 3.42 2.06 -3.24
CA THR A 128 3.35 0.61 -3.06
C THR A 128 2.30 0.03 -3.99
N TYR A 129 2.67 -1.03 -4.67
CA TYR A 129 1.83 -1.84 -5.54
C TYR A 129 1.69 -3.21 -4.89
N ASN A 130 0.48 -3.59 -4.53
CA ASN A 130 0.22 -4.88 -3.88
C ASN A 130 0.63 -6.06 -4.77
N PRO A 131 0.86 -7.25 -4.22
CA PRO A 131 1.06 -8.45 -5.01
C PRO A 131 -0.03 -8.60 -6.07
N LEU A 132 0.31 -9.13 -7.23
CA LEU A 132 -0.55 -9.30 -8.40
C LEU A 132 -0.88 -8.02 -9.19
N VAL A 133 -0.49 -6.84 -8.71
CA VAL A 133 -0.73 -5.58 -9.46
C VAL A 133 0.26 -5.43 -10.62
N LEU A 134 1.55 -5.66 -10.37
CA LEU A 134 2.58 -5.50 -11.41
C LEU A 134 3.14 -6.81 -11.95
N GLY A 135 2.83 -7.93 -11.33
CA GLY A 135 3.39 -9.22 -11.74
C GLY A 135 2.75 -10.40 -11.03
N ALA A 136 3.34 -11.57 -11.20
CA ALA A 136 2.85 -12.79 -10.57
C ALA A 136 2.98 -12.75 -9.03
N HIS A 137 2.21 -13.59 -8.34
CA HIS A 137 2.17 -13.67 -6.87
C HIS A 137 3.56 -13.79 -6.22
N TYR A 138 4.45 -14.59 -6.81
CA TYR A 138 5.79 -14.84 -6.27
C TYR A 138 6.71 -13.61 -6.34
N CYS A 139 6.40 -12.61 -7.17
CA CYS A 139 7.13 -11.33 -7.24
C CYS A 139 6.88 -10.46 -6.00
N GLY A 140 5.80 -10.73 -5.27
CA GLY A 140 5.41 -9.94 -4.11
C GLY A 140 4.90 -8.55 -4.49
N ALA A 141 5.00 -7.62 -3.54
CA ALA A 141 4.68 -6.22 -3.75
C ALA A 141 5.88 -5.46 -4.33
N ALA A 142 5.61 -4.44 -5.14
CA ALA A 142 6.64 -3.48 -5.55
C ALA A 142 6.55 -2.21 -4.71
N GLU A 143 7.70 -1.76 -4.21
CA GLU A 143 7.83 -0.51 -3.45
C GLU A 143 8.79 0.42 -4.18
N ILE A 144 8.33 1.64 -4.46
CA ILE A 144 9.09 2.63 -5.22
C ILE A 144 9.15 3.92 -4.41
N SER A 145 10.35 4.27 -3.96
CA SER A 145 10.59 5.54 -3.29
C SER A 145 11.07 6.58 -4.28
N VAL A 146 10.36 7.69 -4.36
CA VAL A 146 10.71 8.84 -5.20
C VAL A 146 11.05 10.02 -4.31
N PRO A 147 12.24 10.61 -4.41
CA PRO A 147 12.61 11.80 -3.66
C PRO A 147 11.60 12.93 -3.86
N ARG A 148 11.10 13.52 -2.77
CA ARG A 148 10.10 14.62 -2.83
C ARG A 148 10.55 15.79 -3.68
N MET A 149 11.85 16.06 -3.72
CA MET A 149 12.41 17.12 -4.56
C MET A 149 12.12 16.91 -6.05
N LEU A 150 12.02 15.68 -6.54
CA LEU A 150 11.69 15.35 -7.93
C LEU A 150 10.19 15.51 -8.24
N LEU A 151 9.36 15.60 -7.20
CA LEU A 151 7.90 15.78 -7.28
C LEU A 151 7.46 17.15 -6.76
N LYS A 152 8.39 18.11 -6.57
CA LYS A 152 8.10 19.40 -5.91
C LYS A 152 6.97 20.18 -6.55
N GLY A 153 6.80 20.12 -7.88
CA GLY A 153 5.68 20.75 -8.61
C GLY A 153 4.38 19.94 -8.59
N ASP A 154 4.43 18.72 -8.11
CA ASP A 154 3.35 17.73 -8.17
C ASP A 154 2.79 17.37 -6.79
N LEU A 155 3.41 17.89 -5.70
CA LEU A 155 2.99 17.69 -4.33
C LEU A 155 2.00 18.76 -3.89
N LEU A 156 0.91 18.32 -3.24
CA LEU A 156 -0.11 19.17 -2.61
C LEU A 156 0.11 19.32 -1.10
N LEU A 157 1.02 18.56 -0.51
CA LEU A 157 1.43 18.68 0.91
C LEU A 157 2.18 20.00 1.12
N LYS A 158 1.82 20.72 2.19
CA LYS A 158 2.40 22.02 2.57
C LYS A 158 3.33 21.87 3.75
#